data_d51fd1c1f73f08aa1e37109d2dc04656
#
_entry.id   d51fd1c1f73f08aa1e37109d2dc04656
#
_cell.length_a   1.000
_cell.length_b   1.000
_cell.length_c   1.000
_cell.angle_alpha   90.00
_cell.angle_beta   90.00
_cell.angle_gamma   90.00
#
_symmetry.space_group_name_H-M   'P 1'
#
loop_
_entity.id
_entity.type
_entity.pdbx_description
1 polymer ?
#
loop_
_entity_poly.entity_id
_entity_poly.type
_entity_poly.pdbx_seq_one_letter_code
_entity_poly.pdbx_strand_id
1 'polypeptide(L)'
;EGSLLLWIWLLAVWSSAVALLSKHLPQEAVARVLGIMGIISVGFVLFVLFTSNPFTRTFPDFPVDGKELNPMLQDVGLIFHPPLLYMGYVGFSVAFAFAIASLMTGKLDSAWARWSRPWTLAAWVFLTLGIVLGSWWAYYELGWGGWWFWDPVENSSFMPWLAGTALIHSLSVTEKRG
;
A
#
# COMPACT_ATOMS: atom_id res chain seq x y z
N GLU A 1 11.64 8.39 8.24
CA GLU A 1 10.83 7.90 9.38
C GLU A 1 9.35 8.22 9.19
N GLY A 2 8.99 9.46 8.83
CA GLY A 2 7.58 9.89 8.67
C GLY A 2 6.82 9.11 7.60
N SER A 3 7.46 8.77 6.48
CA SER A 3 6.85 7.97 5.40
C SER A 3 6.48 6.56 5.87
N LEU A 4 7.29 5.95 6.73
CA LEU A 4 6.98 4.64 7.31
C LEU A 4 5.85 4.71 8.33
N LEU A 5 5.75 5.82 9.06
CA LEU A 5 4.62 6.06 9.95
C LEU A 5 3.31 6.22 9.17
N LEU A 6 3.34 6.94 8.04
CA LEU A 6 2.21 7.03 7.12
C LEU A 6 1.82 5.65 6.59
N TRP A 7 2.80 4.80 6.25
CA TRP A 7 2.55 3.43 5.80
C TRP A 7 1.79 2.61 6.85
N ILE A 8 2.24 2.64 8.11
CA ILE A 8 1.58 1.95 9.22
C ILE A 8 0.16 2.48 9.43
N TRP A 9 -0.02 3.79 9.36
CA TRP A 9 -1.34 4.40 9.47
C TRP A 9 -2.29 3.94 8.36
N LEU A 10 -1.84 3.89 7.11
CA LEU A 10 -2.62 3.39 5.98
C LEU A 10 -2.93 1.90 6.12
N LEU A 11 -2.01 1.10 6.67
CA LEU A 11 -2.28 -0.31 6.98
C LEU A 11 -3.40 -0.45 8.01
N ALA A 12 -3.45 0.42 9.03
CA ALA A 12 -4.55 0.47 9.98
C ALA A 12 -5.87 0.91 9.32
N VAL A 13 -5.84 1.86 8.39
CA VAL A 13 -7.01 2.29 7.60
C VAL A 13 -7.56 1.11 6.79
N TRP A 14 -6.70 0.38 6.06
CA TRP A 14 -7.11 -0.80 5.30
C TRP A 14 -7.67 -1.90 6.20
N SER A 15 -7.04 -2.17 7.35
CA SER A 15 -7.54 -3.15 8.32
C SER A 15 -8.92 -2.77 8.85
N SER A 16 -9.12 -1.50 9.15
CA SER A 16 -10.42 -0.96 9.58
C SER A 16 -11.47 -1.08 8.48
N ALA A 17 -11.09 -0.76 7.23
CA ALA A 17 -11.98 -0.92 6.09
C ALA A 17 -12.41 -2.39 5.91
N VAL A 18 -11.48 -3.34 6.00
CA VAL A 18 -11.81 -4.78 5.97
C VAL A 18 -12.79 -5.15 7.07
N ALA A 19 -12.53 -4.72 8.31
CA ALA A 19 -13.40 -5.02 9.45
C ALA A 19 -14.82 -4.48 9.28
N LEU A 20 -14.96 -3.27 8.74
CA LEU A 20 -16.24 -2.59 8.60
C LEU A 20 -17.04 -3.02 7.37
N LEU A 21 -16.37 -3.23 6.23
CA LEU A 21 -17.01 -3.48 4.94
C LEU A 21 -17.17 -4.97 4.61
N SER A 22 -16.48 -5.87 5.33
CA SER A 22 -16.57 -7.32 5.10
C SER A 22 -17.57 -8.05 5.97
N LYS A 23 -18.55 -7.36 6.54
CA LYS A 23 -19.57 -7.94 7.45
C LYS A 23 -20.42 -9.05 6.81
N HIS A 24 -20.50 -9.07 5.49
CA HIS A 24 -21.21 -10.07 4.70
C HIS A 24 -20.42 -11.37 4.49
N LEU A 25 -19.13 -11.38 4.86
CA LEU A 25 -18.25 -12.54 4.75
C LEU A 25 -18.30 -13.41 6.01
N PRO A 26 -17.90 -14.70 5.93
CA PRO A 26 -17.78 -15.55 7.10
C PRO A 26 -16.83 -14.92 8.13
N GLN A 27 -17.25 -14.84 9.39
CA GLN A 27 -16.48 -14.21 10.47
C GLN A 27 -15.09 -14.82 10.62
N GLU A 28 -14.98 -16.14 10.45
CA GLU A 28 -13.69 -16.85 10.51
C GLU A 28 -12.71 -16.38 9.43
N ALA A 29 -13.21 -16.16 8.20
CA ALA A 29 -12.37 -15.65 7.11
C ALA A 29 -11.88 -14.21 7.40
N VAL A 30 -12.80 -13.35 7.84
CA VAL A 30 -12.44 -11.96 8.21
C VAL A 30 -11.45 -11.94 9.38
N ALA A 31 -11.65 -12.75 10.41
CA ALA A 31 -10.76 -12.85 11.55
C ALA A 31 -9.33 -13.28 11.14
N ARG A 32 -9.21 -14.25 10.23
CA ARG A 32 -7.90 -14.66 9.69
C ARG A 32 -7.24 -13.55 8.88
N VAL A 33 -7.98 -12.90 8.00
CA VAL A 33 -7.47 -11.77 7.21
C VAL A 33 -6.95 -10.67 8.14
N LEU A 34 -7.74 -10.26 9.13
CA LEU A 34 -7.33 -9.23 10.10
C LEU A 34 -6.15 -9.70 10.97
N GLY A 35 -6.08 -10.97 11.34
CA GLY A 35 -4.94 -11.55 12.05
C GLY A 35 -3.65 -11.45 11.26
N ILE A 36 -3.68 -11.76 9.96
CA ILE A 36 -2.52 -11.64 9.07
C ILE A 36 -2.12 -10.17 8.88
N MET A 37 -3.09 -9.27 8.68
CA MET A 37 -2.85 -7.83 8.63
C MET A 37 -2.21 -7.32 9.93
N GLY A 38 -2.65 -7.84 11.08
CA GLY A 38 -2.05 -7.56 12.39
C GLY A 38 -0.59 -7.99 12.49
N ILE A 39 -0.25 -9.19 12.00
CA ILE A 39 1.15 -9.67 11.97
C ILE A 39 2.02 -8.77 11.10
N ILE A 40 1.53 -8.35 9.92
CA ILE A 40 2.23 -7.40 9.05
C ILE A 40 2.44 -6.07 9.80
N SER A 41 1.41 -5.57 10.48
CA SER A 41 1.48 -4.33 11.26
C SER A 41 2.53 -4.43 12.38
N VAL A 42 2.60 -5.55 13.08
CA VAL A 42 3.62 -5.78 14.13
C VAL A 42 5.01 -5.69 13.53
N GLY A 43 5.27 -6.32 12.38
CA GLY A 43 6.56 -6.25 11.70
C GLY A 43 6.97 -4.80 11.37
N PHE A 44 6.07 -4.01 10.80
CA PHE A 44 6.34 -2.61 10.49
C PHE A 44 6.52 -1.74 11.74
N VAL A 45 5.71 -1.94 12.77
CA VAL A 45 5.83 -1.20 14.04
C VAL A 45 7.17 -1.49 14.70
N LEU A 46 7.58 -2.75 14.77
CA LEU A 46 8.89 -3.12 15.32
C LEU A 46 10.03 -2.51 14.51
N PHE A 47 9.94 -2.55 13.18
CA PHE A 47 10.94 -1.93 12.32
C PHE A 47 11.06 -0.43 12.59
N VAL A 48 9.94 0.29 12.64
CA VAL A 48 9.94 1.75 12.92
C VAL A 48 10.46 2.03 14.33
N LEU A 49 10.07 1.24 15.33
CA LEU A 49 10.49 1.44 16.71
C LEU A 49 12.02 1.30 16.89
N PHE A 50 12.62 0.29 16.27
CA PHE A 50 14.03 -0.06 16.51
C PHE A 50 15.01 0.54 15.49
N THR A 51 14.56 0.86 14.28
CA THR A 51 15.46 1.28 13.20
C THR A 51 15.16 2.65 12.60
N SER A 52 13.92 3.15 12.73
CA SER A 52 13.49 4.36 12.02
C SER A 52 12.45 5.16 12.83
N ASN A 53 12.73 5.36 14.12
CA ASN A 53 11.80 5.99 15.04
C ASN A 53 11.66 7.50 14.79
N PRO A 54 10.50 8.00 14.32
CA PRO A 54 10.28 9.41 14.05
C PRO A 54 10.16 10.27 15.32
N PHE A 55 10.03 9.65 16.49
CA PHE A 55 9.88 10.32 17.78
C PHE A 55 11.16 10.36 18.60
N THR A 56 12.30 9.97 18.00
CA THR A 56 13.61 10.06 18.65
C THR A 56 13.94 11.51 18.94
N ARG A 57 14.28 11.81 20.20
CA ARG A 57 14.63 13.16 20.62
C ARG A 57 16.08 13.46 20.26
N THR A 58 16.33 14.69 19.81
CA THR A 58 17.67 15.21 19.47
C THR A 58 18.38 15.89 20.65
N PHE A 59 18.10 15.45 21.88
CA PHE A 59 18.74 16.00 23.06
C PHE A 59 20.14 15.38 23.27
N PRO A 60 21.17 16.14 23.72
CA PRO A 60 21.14 17.55 24.11
C PRO A 60 21.28 18.54 22.94
N ASP A 61 21.74 18.09 21.78
CA ASP A 61 22.01 18.93 20.60
C ASP A 61 20.74 19.06 19.74
N PHE A 62 19.87 19.98 20.12
CA PHE A 62 18.69 20.29 19.30
C PHE A 62 19.02 21.41 18.30
N PRO A 63 18.54 21.32 17.06
CA PRO A 63 18.70 22.41 16.08
C PRO A 63 17.93 23.65 16.53
N VAL A 64 18.53 24.83 16.34
CA VAL A 64 17.90 26.12 16.67
C VAL A 64 16.66 26.36 15.80
N ASP A 65 16.70 25.83 14.58
CA ASP A 65 15.62 25.95 13.59
C ASP A 65 15.42 24.64 12.84
N GLY A 66 14.22 24.41 12.32
CA GLY A 66 13.92 23.25 11.48
C GLY A 66 14.57 23.35 10.11
N LYS A 67 14.67 22.21 9.39
CA LYS A 67 15.05 22.21 7.97
C LYS A 67 13.82 22.49 7.10
N GLU A 68 13.97 23.42 6.17
CA GLU A 68 12.99 23.60 5.10
C GLU A 68 12.96 22.39 4.16
N LEU A 69 11.82 22.17 3.53
CA LEU A 69 11.71 21.18 2.47
C LEU A 69 12.58 21.57 1.28
N ASN A 70 13.18 20.57 0.64
CA ASN A 70 13.81 20.76 -0.65
C ASN A 70 12.84 21.48 -1.60
N PRO A 71 13.26 22.52 -2.33
CA PRO A 71 12.41 23.26 -3.27
C PRO A 71 11.60 22.37 -4.21
N MET A 72 12.16 21.28 -4.72
CA MET A 72 11.47 20.31 -5.58
C MET A 72 10.32 19.58 -4.86
N LEU A 73 10.31 19.56 -3.53
CA LEU A 73 9.25 18.96 -2.73
C LEU A 73 8.16 19.97 -2.32
N GLN A 74 8.38 21.26 -2.58
CA GLN A 74 7.42 22.35 -2.28
C GLN A 74 6.39 22.47 -3.40
N ASP A 75 5.71 21.36 -3.70
CA ASP A 75 4.78 21.21 -4.81
C ASP A 75 3.52 20.45 -4.37
N VAL A 76 2.43 20.67 -5.09
CA VAL A 76 1.15 19.99 -4.88
C VAL A 76 1.29 18.47 -5.08
N GLY A 77 2.21 18.04 -5.95
CA GLY A 77 2.54 16.64 -6.16
C GLY A 77 2.94 15.91 -4.89
N LEU A 78 3.68 16.56 -3.98
CA LEU A 78 4.06 15.99 -2.69
C LEU A 78 2.85 15.70 -1.79
N ILE A 79 1.77 16.47 -1.92
CA ILE A 79 0.57 16.31 -1.09
C ILE A 79 -0.22 15.06 -1.51
N PHE A 80 -0.39 14.85 -2.82
CA PHE A 80 -1.30 13.83 -3.34
C PHE A 80 -0.62 12.54 -3.80
N HIS A 81 0.55 12.62 -4.44
CA HIS A 81 1.22 11.44 -5.00
C HIS A 81 1.61 10.40 -3.93
N PRO A 82 2.35 10.73 -2.84
CA PRO A 82 2.78 9.71 -1.89
C PRO A 82 1.62 9.02 -1.17
N PRO A 83 0.57 9.71 -0.68
CA PRO A 83 -0.57 9.05 -0.06
C PRO A 83 -1.31 8.09 -1.00
N LEU A 84 -1.51 8.47 -2.26
CA LEU A 84 -2.17 7.60 -3.25
C LEU A 84 -1.32 6.40 -3.60
N LEU A 85 -0.01 6.60 -3.80
CA LEU A 85 0.93 5.52 -4.06
C LEU A 85 0.95 4.51 -2.90
N TYR A 86 1.04 5.00 -1.66
CA TYR A 86 1.06 4.15 -0.47
C TYR A 86 -0.28 3.45 -0.23
N MET A 87 -1.41 4.11 -0.50
CA MET A 87 -2.72 3.43 -0.48
C MET A 87 -2.74 2.22 -1.40
N GLY A 88 -2.18 2.33 -2.59
CA GLY A 88 -2.05 1.21 -3.51
C GLY A 88 -1.13 0.11 -2.99
N TYR A 89 0.08 0.48 -2.59
CA TYR A 89 1.07 -0.46 -2.06
C TYR A 89 0.56 -1.23 -0.85
N VAL A 90 0.14 -0.50 0.17
CA VAL A 90 -0.36 -1.08 1.42
C VAL A 90 -1.65 -1.85 1.18
N GLY A 91 -2.47 -1.42 0.23
CA GLY A 91 -3.70 -2.09 -0.15
C GLY A 91 -3.50 -3.53 -0.63
N PHE A 92 -2.38 -3.83 -1.29
CA PHE A 92 -2.04 -5.20 -1.67
C PHE A 92 -1.79 -6.12 -0.47
N SER A 93 -1.50 -5.60 0.72
CA SER A 93 -1.47 -6.41 1.94
C SER A 93 -2.81 -7.08 2.23
N VAL A 94 -3.93 -6.46 1.85
CA VAL A 94 -5.27 -7.05 1.98
C VAL A 94 -5.41 -8.27 1.05
N ALA A 95 -5.02 -8.12 -0.22
CA ALA A 95 -5.04 -9.23 -1.19
C ALA A 95 -4.15 -10.39 -0.71
N PHE A 96 -2.96 -10.10 -0.22
CA PHE A 96 -2.06 -11.06 0.39
C PHE A 96 -2.70 -11.76 1.61
N ALA A 97 -3.33 -10.99 2.51
CA ALA A 97 -3.98 -11.54 3.69
C ALA A 97 -5.14 -12.48 3.33
N PHE A 98 -5.94 -12.14 2.32
CA PHE A 98 -6.97 -13.04 1.78
C PHE A 98 -6.38 -14.33 1.20
N ALA A 99 -5.26 -14.25 0.47
CA ALA A 99 -4.59 -15.41 -0.09
C ALA A 99 -4.08 -16.35 1.02
N ILE A 100 -3.38 -15.82 2.02
CA ILE A 100 -2.88 -16.60 3.15
C ILE A 100 -4.03 -17.21 3.97
N ALA A 101 -5.09 -16.43 4.25
CA ALA A 101 -6.26 -16.94 4.96
C ALA A 101 -6.90 -18.12 4.24
N SER A 102 -6.98 -18.10 2.92
CA SER A 102 -7.50 -19.20 2.10
C SER A 102 -6.56 -20.39 2.08
N LEU A 103 -5.27 -20.19 1.99
CA LEU A 103 -4.27 -21.26 2.10
C LEU A 103 -4.34 -21.97 3.44
N MET A 104 -4.53 -21.23 4.54
CA MET A 104 -4.71 -21.78 5.89
C MET A 104 -5.96 -22.65 6.01
N THR A 105 -6.98 -22.40 5.22
CA THR A 105 -8.23 -23.21 5.20
C THR A 105 -8.22 -24.34 4.18
N GLY A 106 -7.27 -24.34 3.25
CA GLY A 106 -7.25 -25.23 2.10
C GLY A 106 -8.36 -24.95 1.07
N LYS A 107 -9.03 -23.80 1.15
CA LYS A 107 -10.16 -23.42 0.28
C LYS A 107 -9.74 -22.27 -0.63
N LEU A 108 -9.39 -22.62 -1.86
CA LEU A 108 -9.13 -21.69 -2.96
C LEU A 108 -10.23 -21.91 -4.02
N ASP A 109 -11.39 -21.33 -3.79
CA ASP A 109 -12.58 -21.48 -4.62
C ASP A 109 -13.04 -20.13 -5.24
N SER A 110 -14.12 -20.17 -6.00
CA SER A 110 -14.70 -18.97 -6.60
C SER A 110 -15.18 -17.94 -5.56
N ALA A 111 -15.53 -18.39 -4.35
CA ALA A 111 -15.93 -17.49 -3.27
C ALA A 111 -14.75 -16.66 -2.79
N TRP A 112 -13.58 -17.28 -2.59
CA TRP A 112 -12.36 -16.56 -2.26
C TRP A 112 -12.00 -15.50 -3.33
N ALA A 113 -12.07 -15.86 -4.61
CA ALA A 113 -11.81 -14.93 -5.70
C ALA A 113 -12.77 -13.73 -5.69
N ARG A 114 -14.04 -13.97 -5.43
CA ARG A 114 -15.07 -12.93 -5.31
C ARG A 114 -14.83 -12.00 -4.14
N TRP A 115 -14.38 -12.52 -3.00
CA TRP A 115 -14.13 -11.72 -1.80
C TRP A 115 -12.87 -10.87 -1.89
N SER A 116 -11.80 -11.39 -2.49
CA SER A 116 -10.51 -10.70 -2.59
C SER A 116 -10.46 -9.69 -3.75
N ARG A 117 -11.23 -9.92 -4.84
CA ARG A 117 -11.18 -9.09 -6.04
C ARG A 117 -11.45 -7.60 -5.82
N PRO A 118 -12.50 -7.17 -5.09
CA PRO A 118 -12.76 -5.75 -4.89
C PRO A 118 -11.62 -5.04 -4.14
N TRP A 119 -11.00 -5.70 -3.17
CA TRP A 119 -9.86 -5.18 -2.45
C TRP A 119 -8.62 -5.05 -3.32
N THR A 120 -8.34 -6.08 -4.11
CA THR A 120 -7.24 -6.07 -5.10
C THR A 120 -7.44 -4.96 -6.13
N LEU A 121 -8.66 -4.79 -6.62
CA LEU A 121 -8.98 -3.74 -7.59
C LEU A 121 -8.82 -2.34 -6.98
N ALA A 122 -9.30 -2.12 -5.75
CA ALA A 122 -9.14 -0.85 -5.07
C ALA A 122 -7.65 -0.50 -4.86
N ALA A 123 -6.83 -1.46 -4.40
CA ALA A 123 -5.39 -1.28 -4.26
C ALA A 123 -4.73 -0.95 -5.61
N TRP A 124 -5.09 -1.66 -6.66
CA TRP A 124 -4.57 -1.43 -8.01
C TRP A 124 -4.94 -0.04 -8.56
N VAL A 125 -6.17 0.43 -8.32
CA VAL A 125 -6.61 1.77 -8.74
C VAL A 125 -5.80 2.85 -8.02
N PHE A 126 -5.62 2.74 -6.70
CA PHE A 126 -4.80 3.69 -5.94
C PHE A 126 -3.35 3.69 -6.43
N LEU A 127 -2.77 2.52 -6.67
CA LEU A 127 -1.41 2.40 -7.19
C LEU A 127 -1.29 3.02 -8.59
N THR A 128 -2.27 2.80 -9.46
CA THR A 128 -2.33 3.41 -10.79
C THR A 128 -2.36 4.94 -10.70
N LEU A 129 -3.24 5.49 -9.87
CA LEU A 129 -3.32 6.94 -9.65
C LEU A 129 -2.02 7.50 -9.08
N GLY A 130 -1.41 6.79 -8.13
CA GLY A 130 -0.12 7.17 -7.56
C GLY A 130 0.98 7.19 -8.62
N ILE A 131 1.10 6.16 -9.46
CA ILE A 131 2.09 6.10 -10.55
C ILE A 131 1.87 7.24 -11.55
N VAL A 132 0.63 7.46 -12.01
CA VAL A 132 0.29 8.51 -12.97
C VAL A 132 0.62 9.90 -12.42
N LEU A 133 0.25 10.18 -11.18
CA LEU A 133 0.57 11.46 -10.55
C LEU A 133 2.07 11.65 -10.34
N GLY A 134 2.80 10.60 -9.98
CA GLY A 134 4.26 10.66 -9.85
C GLY A 134 4.94 10.91 -11.17
N SER A 135 4.49 10.26 -12.25
CA SER A 135 4.99 10.49 -13.60
C SER A 135 4.73 11.92 -14.07
N TRP A 136 3.54 12.44 -13.81
CA TRP A 136 3.20 13.81 -14.14
C TRP A 136 4.03 14.81 -13.35
N TRP A 137 4.21 14.60 -12.03
CA TRP A 137 5.06 15.44 -11.19
C TRP A 137 6.51 15.43 -11.65
N ALA A 138 7.07 14.26 -11.95
CA ALA A 138 8.41 14.13 -12.50
C ALA A 138 8.57 14.90 -13.83
N TYR A 139 7.56 14.88 -14.69
CA TYR A 139 7.58 15.54 -15.98
C TYR A 139 7.76 17.05 -15.89
N TYR A 140 7.00 17.73 -15.04
CA TYR A 140 7.07 19.19 -14.99
C TYR A 140 8.09 19.72 -13.96
N GLU A 141 8.38 18.94 -12.89
CA GLU A 141 9.26 19.40 -11.80
C GLU A 141 10.73 19.06 -12.05
N LEU A 142 11.04 17.88 -12.53
CA LEU A 142 12.43 17.43 -12.70
C LEU A 142 13.09 17.99 -13.97
N GLY A 143 12.33 18.39 -14.98
CA GLY A 143 12.87 18.94 -16.21
C GLY A 143 13.65 17.94 -17.08
N TRP A 144 13.49 16.63 -16.85
CA TRP A 144 14.20 15.61 -17.60
C TRP A 144 13.58 15.32 -18.98
N GLY A 145 12.48 15.97 -19.35
CA GLY A 145 11.87 15.89 -20.66
C GLY A 145 11.06 14.62 -20.91
N GLY A 146 10.71 13.86 -19.88
CA GLY A 146 9.94 12.62 -20.01
C GLY A 146 9.06 12.35 -18.81
N TRP A 147 8.18 11.35 -18.95
CA TRP A 147 7.23 10.91 -17.93
C TRP A 147 7.72 9.71 -17.15
N TRP A 148 8.71 8.96 -17.66
CA TRP A 148 9.18 7.71 -17.10
C TRP A 148 10.66 7.49 -17.41
N PHE A 149 11.44 7.10 -16.42
CA PHE A 149 12.89 7.04 -16.48
C PHE A 149 13.48 5.69 -16.04
N TRP A 150 12.62 4.75 -15.67
CA TRP A 150 13.04 3.43 -15.19
C TRP A 150 13.97 3.51 -13.97
N ASP A 151 13.77 4.49 -13.12
CA ASP A 151 14.52 4.61 -11.89
C ASP A 151 14.11 3.53 -10.86
N PRO A 152 14.86 3.33 -9.76
CA PRO A 152 14.53 2.32 -8.75
C PRO A 152 13.15 2.51 -8.11
N VAL A 153 12.69 3.74 -7.94
CA VAL A 153 11.39 4.04 -7.32
C VAL A 153 10.25 3.72 -8.27
N GLU A 154 10.37 4.12 -9.53
CA GLU A 154 9.41 3.79 -10.59
C GLU A 154 9.29 2.28 -10.77
N ASN A 155 10.41 1.57 -10.88
CA ASN A 155 10.42 0.12 -10.99
C ASN A 155 9.80 -0.57 -9.78
N SER A 156 10.06 -0.06 -8.57
CA SER A 156 9.46 -0.60 -7.35
C SER A 156 7.94 -0.48 -7.32
N SER A 157 7.37 0.57 -7.92
CA SER A 157 5.92 0.74 -8.04
C SER A 157 5.32 -0.04 -9.21
N PHE A 158 6.03 -0.14 -10.33
CA PHE A 158 5.56 -0.78 -11.55
C PHE A 158 5.49 -2.31 -11.44
N MET A 159 6.45 -2.94 -10.76
CA MET A 159 6.41 -4.40 -10.56
C MET A 159 5.15 -4.89 -9.85
N PRO A 160 4.75 -4.36 -8.67
CA PRO A 160 3.50 -4.76 -8.03
C PRO A 160 2.27 -4.36 -8.84
N TRP A 161 2.32 -3.28 -9.62
CA TRP A 161 1.23 -2.91 -10.52
C TRP A 161 1.00 -3.98 -11.60
N LEU A 162 2.08 -4.49 -12.22
CA LEU A 162 2.01 -5.58 -13.21
C LEU A 162 1.48 -6.87 -12.56
N ALA A 163 2.01 -7.25 -11.40
CA ALA A 163 1.55 -8.42 -10.66
C ALA A 163 0.08 -8.29 -10.25
N GLY A 164 -0.34 -7.11 -9.80
CA GLY A 164 -1.74 -6.79 -9.49
C GLY A 164 -2.65 -6.89 -10.70
N THR A 165 -2.20 -6.43 -11.87
CA THR A 165 -2.93 -6.57 -13.13
C THR A 165 -3.16 -8.05 -13.47
N ALA A 166 -2.12 -8.88 -13.38
CA ALA A 166 -2.23 -10.31 -13.61
C ALA A 166 -3.18 -10.98 -12.59
N LEU A 167 -3.08 -10.59 -11.32
CA LEU A 167 -3.95 -11.11 -10.25
C LEU A 167 -5.42 -10.77 -10.49
N ILE A 168 -5.76 -9.54 -10.87
CA ILE A 168 -7.14 -9.13 -11.17
C ILE A 168 -7.75 -10.00 -12.27
N HIS A 169 -6.98 -10.28 -13.33
CA HIS A 169 -7.44 -11.15 -14.41
C HIS A 169 -7.62 -12.58 -13.93
N SER A 170 -6.69 -13.12 -13.17
CA SER A 170 -6.78 -14.47 -12.59
C SER A 170 -7.99 -14.62 -11.66
N LEU A 171 -8.21 -13.66 -10.77
CA LEU A 171 -9.36 -13.62 -9.88
C LEU A 171 -10.69 -13.59 -10.66
N SER A 172 -10.74 -12.79 -11.74
CA SER A 172 -11.92 -12.68 -12.60
C SER A 172 -12.23 -14.00 -13.32
N VAL A 173 -11.22 -14.74 -13.74
CA VAL A 173 -11.38 -16.07 -14.37
C VAL A 173 -11.84 -17.09 -13.33
N THR A 174 -11.19 -17.14 -12.16
CA THR A 174 -11.54 -18.05 -11.08
C THR A 174 -12.97 -17.83 -10.58
N GLU A 175 -13.41 -16.59 -10.44
CA GLU A 175 -14.77 -16.26 -10.04
C GLU A 175 -15.83 -16.76 -11.04
N LYS A 176 -15.53 -16.70 -12.34
CA LYS A 176 -16.49 -17.03 -13.40
C LYS A 176 -16.51 -18.52 -13.79
N ARG A 177 -15.37 -19.20 -13.65
CA ARG A 177 -15.20 -20.58 -14.13
C ARG A 177 -15.13 -21.62 -12.99
N GLY A 178 -15.06 -21.17 -11.73
CA GLY A 178 -15.03 -22.03 -10.55
C GLY A 178 -13.66 -22.56 -10.29
#